data_8a5f479ba92d40efb1e6bb8c0bcb265a
#
_entry.id   8a5f479ba92d40efb1e6bb8c0bcb265a
#
_cell.length_a   1.000
_cell.length_b   1.000
_cell.length_c   1.000
_cell.angle_alpha   90.00
_cell.angle_beta   90.00
_cell.angle_gamma   90.00
#
_symmetry.space_group_name_H-M   'P 1'
#
loop_
_entity.id
_entity.type
_entity.pdbx_description
1 polymer ?
#
loop_
_entity_poly.entity_id
_entity_poly.type
_entity_poly.pdbx_seq_one_letter_code
_entity_poly.pdbx_strand_id
1 'polypeptide(L)'
;MLFVGTALQLFLGAVNASLLAYPLGIVLAANYLYLLILISFNKEKWKWTAHFTGRATYITSLTAMLVLTIIFGLVRQDGAEGAMGALGFSQMKNSWTFNIFLLHFASVIGVKSIDDLRNIKNQKLHTAVMHTAFFIILLAGIFGSGDKQRVTLTTIQGEPTNIGVAEDGKKTELPFIIRLKDFSLEEYPPHIHIYADDNLSKEHIIIKEKGDSATLGKWHIECKEYLEMAGCKPGDSLYRPMNHVGATTAIHVRATAGSDTVEGWISCGSHIFPGSALQLPDGQMLAMPRREVKKYLSQVEVSTGDEIKNFDIAVNSPATIGAWKIYQSGYDNARGRWSTTSTFECVKDSWQPATHAAMWLILAAGVFALFANRTKKKRK
;
A
#
# COMPACT_ATOMS: atom_id res chain seq x y z
N MET A 1 -6.78 25.49 -19.49
CA MET A 1 -6.73 24.71 -18.24
C MET A 1 -5.35 24.73 -17.60
N LEU A 2 -4.28 24.33 -18.31
CA LEU A 2 -2.92 24.32 -17.76
C LEU A 2 -2.53 25.69 -17.19
N PHE A 3 -2.63 26.74 -17.96
CA PHE A 3 -2.31 28.10 -17.50
C PHE A 3 -3.12 28.54 -16.27
N VAL A 4 -4.46 28.30 -16.30
CA VAL A 4 -5.34 28.64 -15.17
C VAL A 4 -4.97 27.82 -13.93
N GLY A 5 -4.74 26.50 -14.07
CA GLY A 5 -4.36 25.64 -12.96
C GLY A 5 -3.01 26.05 -12.35
N THR A 6 -2.03 26.35 -13.19
CA THR A 6 -0.71 26.83 -12.72
C THR A 6 -0.84 28.19 -12.03
N ALA A 7 -1.62 29.13 -12.56
CA ALA A 7 -1.85 30.40 -11.91
C ALA A 7 -2.52 30.24 -10.55
N LEU A 8 -3.58 29.45 -10.45
CA LEU A 8 -4.22 29.15 -9.17
C LEU A 8 -3.26 28.47 -8.18
N GLN A 9 -2.42 27.56 -8.66
CA GLN A 9 -1.40 26.90 -7.82
C GLN A 9 -0.41 27.89 -7.20
N LEU A 10 0.04 28.86 -8.00
CA LEU A 10 0.99 29.89 -7.54
C LEU A 10 0.35 30.90 -6.58
N PHE A 11 -0.93 31.24 -6.78
CA PHE A 11 -1.61 32.26 -5.95
C PHE A 11 -2.29 31.68 -4.71
N LEU A 12 -2.87 30.49 -4.79
CA LEU A 12 -3.69 29.87 -3.72
C LEU A 12 -2.98 28.73 -3.01
N GLY A 13 -1.84 28.25 -3.54
CA GLY A 13 -1.16 27.07 -3.01
C GLY A 13 -1.91 25.77 -3.35
N ALA A 14 -1.74 24.76 -2.50
CA ALA A 14 -2.34 23.43 -2.70
C ALA A 14 -3.87 23.43 -2.49
N VAL A 15 -4.57 22.61 -3.26
CA VAL A 15 -6.02 22.37 -3.05
C VAL A 15 -6.24 21.70 -1.71
N ASN A 16 -7.11 22.26 -0.89
CA ASN A 16 -7.49 21.66 0.38
C ASN A 16 -8.71 20.73 0.18
N ALA A 17 -8.46 19.42 0.17
CA ALA A 17 -9.50 18.42 0.01
C ALA A 17 -10.54 18.43 1.16
N SER A 18 -10.19 18.92 2.35
CA SER A 18 -11.14 18.99 3.48
C SER A 18 -12.36 19.88 3.21
N LEU A 19 -12.28 20.80 2.24
CA LEU A 19 -13.43 21.59 1.78
C LEU A 19 -14.52 20.72 1.13
N LEU A 20 -14.19 19.49 0.69
CA LEU A 20 -15.13 18.53 0.14
C LEU A 20 -15.66 17.54 1.19
N ALA A 21 -15.34 17.73 2.47
CA ALA A 21 -15.89 16.90 3.53
C ALA A 21 -17.42 17.06 3.67
N TYR A 22 -18.06 16.01 4.17
CA TYR A 22 -19.48 16.00 4.48
C TYR A 22 -19.87 17.19 5.37
N PRO A 23 -20.98 17.90 5.12
CA PRO A 23 -22.00 17.63 4.08
C PRO A 23 -21.71 18.31 2.73
N LEU A 24 -20.75 19.23 2.66
CA LEU A 24 -20.53 20.09 1.48
C LEU A 24 -20.17 19.27 0.24
N GLY A 25 -19.34 18.25 0.37
CA GLY A 25 -18.93 17.38 -0.74
C GLY A 25 -20.13 16.73 -1.44
N ILE A 26 -21.10 16.22 -0.70
CA ILE A 26 -22.31 15.60 -1.26
C ILE A 26 -23.18 16.65 -1.96
N VAL A 27 -23.32 17.84 -1.38
CA VAL A 27 -24.11 18.93 -2.01
C VAL A 27 -23.45 19.36 -3.31
N LEU A 28 -22.14 19.51 -3.34
CA LEU A 28 -21.38 19.85 -4.55
C LEU A 28 -21.44 18.74 -5.60
N ALA A 29 -21.35 17.47 -5.21
CA ALA A 29 -21.51 16.33 -6.11
C ALA A 29 -22.91 16.30 -6.76
N ALA A 30 -23.96 16.54 -5.97
CA ALA A 30 -25.33 16.58 -6.48
C ALA A 30 -25.55 17.75 -7.47
N ASN A 31 -25.05 18.95 -7.15
CA ASN A 31 -25.11 20.10 -8.03
C ASN A 31 -24.30 19.88 -9.33
N TYR A 32 -23.11 19.26 -9.18
CA TYR A 32 -22.28 18.90 -10.32
C TYR A 32 -22.99 17.91 -11.24
N LEU A 33 -23.58 16.84 -10.70
CA LEU A 33 -24.37 15.88 -11.47
C LEU A 33 -25.56 16.56 -12.19
N TYR A 34 -26.28 17.43 -11.49
CA TYR A 34 -27.37 18.20 -12.07
C TYR A 34 -26.89 19.05 -13.24
N LEU A 35 -25.75 19.73 -13.12
CA LEU A 35 -25.16 20.51 -14.20
C LEU A 35 -24.80 19.63 -15.42
N LEU A 36 -24.24 18.44 -15.22
CA LEU A 36 -23.94 17.52 -16.32
C LEU A 36 -25.22 17.03 -17.04
N ILE A 37 -26.28 16.80 -16.29
CA ILE A 37 -27.59 16.46 -16.84
C ILE A 37 -28.09 17.62 -17.72
N LEU A 38 -28.06 18.87 -17.26
CA LEU A 38 -28.44 20.03 -18.02
C LEU A 38 -27.61 20.17 -19.30
N ILE A 39 -26.31 19.96 -19.26
CA ILE A 39 -25.40 19.96 -20.42
C ILE A 39 -25.84 18.92 -21.43
N SER A 40 -26.06 17.66 -21.00
CA SER A 40 -26.47 16.56 -21.86
C SER A 40 -27.83 16.85 -22.56
N PHE A 41 -28.79 17.45 -21.86
CA PHE A 41 -30.10 17.75 -22.42
C PHE A 41 -30.10 18.95 -23.37
N ASN A 42 -29.19 19.92 -23.20
CA ASN A 42 -29.15 21.15 -23.97
C ASN A 42 -27.96 21.25 -24.95
N LYS A 43 -27.25 20.15 -25.16
CA LYS A 43 -26.03 20.11 -25.99
C LYS A 43 -26.20 20.62 -27.42
N GLU A 44 -27.38 20.48 -27.99
CA GLU A 44 -27.69 20.97 -29.33
C GLU A 44 -27.97 22.48 -29.36
N LYS A 45 -28.48 23.03 -28.26
CA LYS A 45 -28.83 24.45 -28.13
C LYS A 45 -27.62 25.30 -27.71
N TRP A 46 -26.76 24.80 -26.89
CA TRP A 46 -25.62 25.51 -26.28
C TRP A 46 -24.31 25.19 -26.98
N LYS A 47 -23.84 26.05 -27.86
CA LYS A 47 -22.58 25.82 -28.61
C LYS A 47 -21.37 25.57 -27.75
N TRP A 48 -21.28 26.14 -26.53
CA TRP A 48 -20.18 25.93 -25.62
C TRP A 48 -20.10 24.49 -25.06
N THR A 49 -21.17 23.73 -25.09
CA THR A 49 -21.20 22.34 -24.64
C THR A 49 -20.36 21.41 -25.51
N ALA A 50 -19.94 21.86 -26.70
CA ALA A 50 -19.01 21.14 -27.57
C ALA A 50 -17.70 20.81 -26.85
N HIS A 51 -17.30 21.61 -25.84
CA HIS A 51 -16.14 21.34 -25.00
C HIS A 51 -16.29 20.09 -24.11
N PHE A 52 -17.49 19.51 -24.02
CA PHE A 52 -17.77 18.30 -23.21
C PHE A 52 -18.36 17.16 -24.02
N THR A 53 -18.78 17.36 -25.26
CA THR A 53 -19.59 16.39 -26.01
C THR A 53 -18.94 15.84 -27.29
N GLY A 54 -17.90 16.48 -27.79
CA GLY A 54 -17.26 16.12 -29.05
C GLY A 54 -16.34 14.88 -28.95
N ARG A 55 -16.25 14.07 -30.03
CA ARG A 55 -15.29 12.97 -30.11
C ARG A 55 -13.85 13.45 -29.93
N ALA A 56 -13.50 14.60 -30.51
CA ALA A 56 -12.18 15.21 -30.34
C ALA A 56 -11.91 15.55 -28.86
N THR A 57 -12.91 16.14 -28.18
CA THR A 57 -12.81 16.47 -26.74
C THR A 57 -12.59 15.22 -25.87
N TYR A 58 -13.30 14.13 -26.17
CA TYR A 58 -13.12 12.86 -25.47
C TYR A 58 -11.66 12.34 -25.60
N ILE A 59 -11.13 12.31 -26.83
CA ILE A 59 -9.77 11.84 -27.10
C ILE A 59 -8.75 12.77 -26.43
N THR A 60 -8.87 14.08 -26.59
CA THR A 60 -7.90 15.04 -26.03
C THR A 60 -7.90 15.04 -24.51
N SER A 61 -9.08 14.96 -23.86
CA SER A 61 -9.16 14.91 -22.41
C SER A 61 -8.59 13.59 -21.84
N LEU A 62 -8.83 12.45 -22.52
CA LEU A 62 -8.24 11.18 -22.15
C LEU A 62 -6.70 11.20 -22.29
N THR A 63 -6.20 11.74 -23.42
CA THR A 63 -4.74 11.87 -23.64
C THR A 63 -4.11 12.80 -22.60
N ALA A 64 -4.74 13.91 -22.27
CA ALA A 64 -4.25 14.84 -21.26
C ALA A 64 -4.17 14.18 -19.88
N MET A 65 -5.22 13.43 -19.49
CA MET A 65 -5.21 12.70 -18.22
C MET A 65 -4.15 11.60 -18.21
N LEU A 66 -3.96 10.88 -19.32
CA LEU A 66 -2.91 9.88 -19.43
C LEU A 66 -1.52 10.49 -19.21
N VAL A 67 -1.22 11.60 -19.89
CA VAL A 67 0.05 12.33 -19.73
C VAL A 67 0.25 12.79 -18.28
N LEU A 68 -0.78 13.39 -17.67
CA LEU A 68 -0.70 13.82 -16.27
C LEU A 68 -0.50 12.63 -15.31
N THR A 69 -1.12 11.49 -15.58
CA THR A 69 -0.94 10.27 -14.76
C THR A 69 0.47 9.70 -14.90
N ILE A 70 1.07 9.75 -16.10
CA ILE A 70 2.47 9.36 -16.30
C ILE A 70 3.40 10.30 -15.52
N ILE A 71 3.20 11.61 -15.60
CA ILE A 71 3.97 12.59 -14.82
C ILE A 71 3.83 12.30 -13.32
N PHE A 72 2.61 12.03 -12.84
CA PHE A 72 2.35 11.66 -11.46
C PHE A 72 3.14 10.45 -10.98
N GLY A 73 3.29 9.43 -11.85
CA GLY A 73 4.07 8.23 -11.55
C GLY A 73 5.59 8.43 -11.60
N LEU A 74 6.08 9.38 -12.40
CA LEU A 74 7.51 9.64 -12.57
C LEU A 74 8.08 10.64 -11.56
N VAL A 75 7.28 11.58 -11.08
CA VAL A 75 7.70 12.61 -10.13
C VAL A 75 7.48 12.13 -8.70
N ARG A 76 8.50 12.25 -7.84
CA ARG A 76 8.36 11.95 -6.40
C ARG A 76 7.26 12.81 -5.79
N GLN A 77 6.37 12.19 -5.04
CA GLN A 77 5.20 12.82 -4.41
C GLN A 77 5.46 13.11 -2.91
N ASP A 78 6.62 13.66 -2.61
CA ASP A 78 7.09 13.94 -1.24
C ASP A 78 6.97 15.42 -0.83
N GLY A 79 6.40 16.24 -1.71
CA GLY A 79 6.26 17.68 -1.45
C GLY A 79 7.57 18.46 -1.56
N ALA A 80 8.59 17.89 -2.20
CA ALA A 80 9.88 18.54 -2.36
C ALA A 80 9.75 19.96 -2.94
N GLU A 81 10.55 20.88 -2.40
CA GLU A 81 10.64 22.26 -2.83
C GLU A 81 11.29 22.39 -4.23
N GLY A 82 11.24 23.59 -4.81
CA GLY A 82 11.78 23.89 -6.13
C GLY A 82 10.69 24.05 -7.18
N ALA A 83 11.08 24.10 -8.47
CA ALA A 83 10.16 24.37 -9.57
C ALA A 83 9.01 23.36 -9.66
N MET A 84 9.29 22.07 -9.43
CA MET A 84 8.26 21.02 -9.44
C MET A 84 7.28 21.17 -8.28
N GLY A 85 7.75 21.57 -7.10
CA GLY A 85 6.91 21.87 -5.92
C GLY A 85 6.03 23.10 -6.16
N ALA A 86 6.61 24.20 -6.63
CA ALA A 86 5.88 25.42 -6.94
C ALA A 86 4.77 25.23 -7.97
N LEU A 87 4.99 24.35 -8.97
CA LEU A 87 3.99 23.98 -9.98
C LEU A 87 2.99 22.92 -9.49
N GLY A 88 3.16 22.38 -8.27
CA GLY A 88 2.29 21.37 -7.67
C GLY A 88 2.54 19.95 -8.17
N PHE A 89 3.62 19.68 -8.91
CA PHE A 89 3.89 18.33 -9.44
C PHE A 89 4.44 17.37 -8.38
N SER A 90 5.06 17.85 -7.31
CA SER A 90 5.52 17.03 -6.17
C SER A 90 4.40 16.69 -5.17
N GLN A 91 3.20 17.26 -5.35
CA GLN A 91 1.98 16.95 -4.62
C GLN A 91 0.77 16.99 -5.56
N MET A 92 0.80 16.16 -6.58
CA MET A 92 -0.08 16.29 -7.73
C MET A 92 -1.58 16.12 -7.38
N LYS A 93 -1.90 15.29 -6.38
CA LYS A 93 -3.28 15.14 -5.87
C LYS A 93 -3.87 16.48 -5.39
N ASN A 94 -3.03 17.35 -4.83
CA ASN A 94 -3.43 18.65 -4.30
C ASN A 94 -3.13 19.79 -5.28
N SER A 95 -2.74 19.47 -6.52
CA SER A 95 -2.47 20.46 -7.57
C SER A 95 -3.74 20.95 -8.22
N TRP A 96 -3.90 22.27 -8.38
CA TRP A 96 -4.99 22.87 -9.14
C TRP A 96 -4.98 22.41 -10.59
N THR A 97 -3.82 22.33 -11.21
CA THR A 97 -3.69 21.85 -12.59
C THR A 97 -4.28 20.46 -12.76
N PHE A 98 -3.87 19.51 -11.92
CA PHE A 98 -4.38 18.15 -11.97
C PHE A 98 -5.88 18.09 -11.69
N ASN A 99 -6.36 18.78 -10.66
CA ASN A 99 -7.77 18.73 -10.27
C ASN A 99 -8.70 19.38 -11.33
N ILE A 100 -8.28 20.46 -12.01
CA ILE A 100 -9.04 21.07 -13.11
C ILE A 100 -9.14 20.11 -14.31
N PHE A 101 -8.03 19.45 -14.69
CA PHE A 101 -8.04 18.45 -15.74
C PHE A 101 -8.89 17.23 -15.37
N LEU A 102 -8.78 16.76 -14.13
CA LEU A 102 -9.58 15.65 -13.60
C LEU A 102 -11.09 15.98 -13.62
N LEU A 103 -11.48 17.17 -13.16
CA LEU A 103 -12.87 17.62 -13.18
C LEU A 103 -13.39 17.76 -14.61
N HIS A 104 -12.59 18.29 -15.54
CA HIS A 104 -12.97 18.36 -16.95
C HIS A 104 -13.14 16.96 -17.56
N PHE A 105 -12.19 16.07 -17.33
CA PHE A 105 -12.26 14.67 -17.80
C PHE A 105 -13.49 13.96 -17.24
N ALA A 106 -13.75 14.11 -15.94
CA ALA A 106 -14.95 13.58 -15.30
C ALA A 106 -16.23 14.16 -15.93
N SER A 107 -16.23 15.45 -16.31
CA SER A 107 -17.36 16.07 -16.98
C SER A 107 -17.61 15.47 -18.36
N VAL A 108 -16.57 15.25 -19.14
CA VAL A 108 -16.67 14.60 -20.46
C VAL A 108 -17.22 13.17 -20.34
N ILE A 109 -16.68 12.38 -19.41
CA ILE A 109 -17.17 11.01 -19.15
C ILE A 109 -18.60 11.02 -18.59
N GLY A 110 -18.92 11.95 -17.68
CA GLY A 110 -20.25 12.09 -17.09
C GLY A 110 -21.33 12.43 -18.11
N VAL A 111 -21.09 13.42 -18.96
CA VAL A 111 -22.02 13.76 -20.07
C VAL A 111 -22.19 12.57 -21.01
N LYS A 112 -21.08 11.87 -21.35
CA LYS A 112 -21.13 10.68 -22.19
C LYS A 112 -21.94 9.56 -21.55
N SER A 113 -21.77 9.33 -20.25
CA SER A 113 -22.53 8.33 -19.49
C SER A 113 -24.04 8.62 -19.51
N ILE A 114 -24.40 9.88 -19.27
CA ILE A 114 -25.81 10.31 -19.30
C ILE A 114 -26.41 10.13 -20.70
N ASP A 115 -25.67 10.50 -21.75
CA ASP A 115 -26.10 10.31 -23.13
C ASP A 115 -26.29 8.82 -23.49
N ASP A 116 -25.38 7.95 -23.06
CA ASP A 116 -25.47 6.52 -23.32
C ASP A 116 -26.65 5.88 -22.58
N LEU A 117 -26.94 6.31 -21.36
CA LEU A 117 -28.12 5.86 -20.60
C LEU A 117 -29.43 6.33 -21.24
N ARG A 118 -29.48 7.57 -21.72
CA ARG A 118 -30.65 8.11 -22.41
C ARG A 118 -30.95 7.37 -23.74
N ASN A 119 -29.88 6.94 -24.41
CA ASN A 119 -29.98 6.29 -25.72
C ASN A 119 -29.70 4.77 -25.62
N ILE A 120 -30.01 4.15 -24.51
CA ILE A 120 -29.63 2.74 -24.21
C ILE A 120 -30.17 1.74 -25.23
N LYS A 121 -31.32 2.04 -25.87
CA LYS A 121 -31.90 1.21 -26.94
C LYS A 121 -31.02 1.15 -28.19
N ASN A 122 -30.25 2.23 -28.46
CA ASN A 122 -29.40 2.38 -29.63
C ASN A 122 -27.93 2.11 -29.31
N GLN A 123 -27.57 2.03 -28.03
CA GLN A 123 -26.21 1.79 -27.54
C GLN A 123 -26.03 0.36 -27.05
N LYS A 124 -24.78 -0.10 -27.04
CA LYS A 124 -24.47 -1.38 -26.43
C LYS A 124 -24.53 -1.23 -24.90
N LEU A 125 -25.37 -1.99 -24.23
CA LEU A 125 -25.58 -1.94 -22.78
C LEU A 125 -24.25 -1.95 -22.01
N HIS A 126 -23.32 -2.84 -22.37
CA HIS A 126 -22.04 -2.94 -21.71
C HIS A 126 -21.21 -1.66 -21.79
N THR A 127 -21.30 -0.91 -22.89
CA THR A 127 -20.60 0.38 -23.05
C THR A 127 -21.19 1.45 -22.13
N ALA A 128 -22.51 1.53 -22.04
CA ALA A 128 -23.20 2.45 -21.14
C ALA A 128 -22.85 2.13 -19.66
N VAL A 129 -22.85 0.84 -19.29
CA VAL A 129 -22.46 0.41 -17.94
C VAL A 129 -21.00 0.77 -17.64
N MET A 130 -20.06 0.53 -18.58
CA MET A 130 -18.64 0.87 -18.38
C MET A 130 -18.43 2.37 -18.17
N HIS A 131 -19.03 3.23 -19.01
CA HIS A 131 -18.88 4.69 -18.85
C HIS A 131 -19.49 5.18 -17.54
N THR A 132 -20.67 4.66 -17.18
CA THR A 132 -21.36 5.05 -15.94
C THR A 132 -20.56 4.60 -14.70
N ALA A 133 -20.08 3.38 -14.69
CA ALA A 133 -19.28 2.86 -13.59
C ALA A 133 -17.94 3.63 -13.47
N PHE A 134 -17.29 3.93 -14.58
CA PHE A 134 -16.08 4.74 -14.57
C PHE A 134 -16.34 6.17 -14.07
N PHE A 135 -17.47 6.77 -14.47
CA PHE A 135 -17.88 8.08 -13.96
C PHE A 135 -18.12 8.05 -12.44
N ILE A 136 -18.75 7.00 -11.90
CA ILE A 136 -18.93 6.84 -10.46
C ILE A 136 -17.59 6.81 -9.72
N ILE A 137 -16.58 6.11 -10.25
CA ILE A 137 -15.22 6.09 -9.67
C ILE A 137 -14.61 7.50 -9.65
N LEU A 138 -14.73 8.24 -10.75
CA LEU A 138 -14.22 9.62 -10.83
C LEU A 138 -14.95 10.55 -9.85
N LEU A 139 -16.28 10.43 -9.76
CA LEU A 139 -17.10 11.18 -8.83
C LEU A 139 -16.70 10.91 -7.37
N ALA A 140 -16.54 9.63 -7.03
CA ALA A 140 -16.09 9.21 -5.70
C ALA A 140 -14.67 9.72 -5.38
N GLY A 141 -13.77 9.67 -6.36
CA GLY A 141 -12.41 10.17 -6.21
C GLY A 141 -12.33 11.68 -5.99
N ILE A 142 -13.18 12.46 -6.67
CA ILE A 142 -13.19 13.93 -6.57
C ILE A 142 -13.90 14.35 -5.27
N PHE A 143 -15.16 13.97 -5.10
CA PHE A 143 -16.02 14.49 -4.02
C PHE A 143 -15.90 13.68 -2.72
N GLY A 144 -15.38 12.45 -2.78
CA GLY A 144 -15.10 11.63 -1.59
C GLY A 144 -13.74 11.88 -0.95
N SER A 145 -12.87 12.63 -1.59
CA SER A 145 -11.51 12.89 -1.10
C SER A 145 -11.48 13.58 0.27
N GLY A 146 -12.44 14.47 0.54
CA GLY A 146 -12.54 15.18 1.82
C GLY A 146 -13.10 14.35 2.96
N ASP A 147 -13.83 13.28 2.67
CA ASP A 147 -14.44 12.39 3.67
C ASP A 147 -13.49 11.29 4.15
N LYS A 148 -12.38 11.11 3.44
CA LYS A 148 -11.41 10.08 3.77
C LYS A 148 -10.60 10.51 4.98
N GLN A 149 -10.69 9.71 6.04
CA GLN A 149 -9.90 9.87 7.26
C GLN A 149 -8.88 8.74 7.34
N ARG A 150 -7.64 9.11 7.67
CA ARG A 150 -6.55 8.17 7.87
C ARG A 150 -5.82 8.57 9.15
N VAL A 151 -5.74 7.65 10.08
CA VAL A 151 -5.12 7.86 11.40
C VAL A 151 -4.13 6.72 11.65
N THR A 152 -2.88 7.06 11.88
CA THR A 152 -1.85 6.10 12.30
C THR A 152 -1.86 6.02 13.82
N LEU A 153 -2.03 4.81 14.35
CA LEU A 153 -2.08 4.53 15.78
C LEU A 153 -1.03 3.50 16.14
N THR A 154 -0.18 3.81 17.10
CA THR A 154 0.79 2.86 17.67
C THR A 154 0.36 2.46 19.05
N THR A 155 0.31 1.16 19.32
CA THR A 155 -0.10 0.59 20.61
C THR A 155 1.02 -0.27 21.17
N ILE A 156 1.11 -0.27 22.50
CA ILE A 156 2.02 -1.13 23.26
C ILE A 156 1.21 -2.30 23.82
N GLN A 157 1.81 -3.47 23.89
CA GLN A 157 1.16 -4.69 24.40
C GLN A 157 0.59 -4.48 25.81
N GLY A 158 -0.69 -4.78 25.95
CA GLY A 158 -1.46 -4.60 27.19
C GLY A 158 -2.04 -3.20 27.40
N GLU A 159 -1.55 -2.17 26.72
CA GLU A 159 -2.02 -0.79 26.88
C GLU A 159 -3.17 -0.48 25.92
N PRO A 160 -4.35 -0.03 26.41
CA PRO A 160 -5.43 0.43 25.57
C PRO A 160 -5.17 1.85 25.06
N THR A 161 -5.45 2.10 23.79
CA THR A 161 -5.36 3.45 23.21
C THR A 161 -6.43 3.68 22.15
N ASN A 162 -6.92 4.93 22.05
CA ASN A 162 -7.78 5.42 20.97
C ASN A 162 -7.18 6.66 20.30
N ILE A 163 -5.95 7.05 20.67
CA ILE A 163 -5.31 8.25 20.16
C ILE A 163 -4.30 7.87 19.08
N GLY A 164 -4.47 8.39 17.88
CA GLY A 164 -3.54 8.27 16.79
C GLY A 164 -3.12 9.63 16.22
N VAL A 165 -2.37 9.59 15.14
CA VAL A 165 -1.89 10.78 14.42
C VAL A 165 -2.49 10.77 13.02
N ALA A 166 -3.23 11.82 12.67
CA ALA A 166 -3.80 12.01 11.33
C ALA A 166 -2.72 12.40 10.31
N GLU A 167 -3.06 12.37 9.01
CA GLU A 167 -2.13 12.72 7.92
C GLU A 167 -1.58 14.16 8.02
N ASP A 168 -2.30 15.07 8.69
CA ASP A 168 -1.87 16.44 8.95
C ASP A 168 -0.97 16.59 10.20
N GLY A 169 -0.58 15.47 10.82
CA GLY A 169 0.26 15.43 12.03
C GLY A 169 -0.49 15.69 13.34
N LYS A 170 -1.81 15.93 13.30
CA LYS A 170 -2.59 16.20 14.51
C LYS A 170 -2.98 14.91 15.24
N LYS A 171 -2.95 14.97 16.57
CA LYS A 171 -3.51 13.92 17.41
C LYS A 171 -5.02 13.86 17.22
N THR A 172 -5.55 12.69 16.94
CA THR A 172 -6.95 12.45 16.66
C THR A 172 -7.44 11.26 17.46
N GLU A 173 -8.57 11.41 18.12
CA GLU A 173 -9.23 10.32 18.84
C GLU A 173 -10.10 9.50 17.89
N LEU A 174 -9.95 8.18 17.97
CA LEU A 174 -10.79 7.21 17.28
C LEU A 174 -12.02 6.87 18.11
N PRO A 175 -13.16 6.53 17.47
CA PRO A 175 -14.40 6.17 18.16
C PRO A 175 -14.38 4.76 18.76
N PHE A 176 -13.21 4.14 18.87
CA PHE A 176 -12.97 2.84 19.45
C PHE A 176 -11.60 2.81 20.12
N ILE A 177 -11.42 1.91 21.08
CA ILE A 177 -10.17 1.69 21.80
C ILE A 177 -9.54 0.39 21.26
N ILE A 178 -8.25 0.39 20.98
CA ILE A 178 -7.48 -0.79 20.60
C ILE A 178 -6.53 -1.15 21.74
N ARG A 179 -6.49 -2.43 22.10
CA ARG A 179 -5.50 -3.02 23.00
C ARG A 179 -4.78 -4.15 22.28
N LEU A 180 -3.47 -4.07 22.14
CA LEU A 180 -2.64 -5.15 21.63
C LEU A 180 -2.53 -6.25 22.70
N LYS A 181 -3.01 -7.45 22.40
CA LYS A 181 -2.89 -8.63 23.28
C LYS A 181 -1.59 -9.35 23.06
N ASP A 182 -1.30 -9.63 21.79
CA ASP A 182 -0.11 -10.37 21.39
C ASP A 182 0.36 -9.95 20.00
N PHE A 183 1.66 -10.07 19.77
CA PHE A 183 2.29 -9.85 18.48
C PHE A 183 3.12 -11.08 18.11
N SER A 184 2.93 -11.60 16.93
CA SER A 184 3.71 -12.73 16.39
C SER A 184 4.30 -12.38 15.04
N LEU A 185 5.51 -12.87 14.80
CA LEU A 185 6.26 -12.67 13.58
C LEU A 185 6.84 -14.00 13.10
N GLU A 186 6.51 -14.36 11.87
CA GLU A 186 7.06 -15.52 11.16
C GLU A 186 8.13 -15.03 10.19
N GLU A 187 9.28 -15.67 10.22
CA GLU A 187 10.43 -15.35 9.36
C GLU A 187 10.70 -16.50 8.39
N TYR A 188 11.29 -16.17 7.24
CA TYR A 188 11.84 -17.17 6.35
C TYR A 188 13.03 -17.90 6.98
N PRO A 189 13.37 -19.11 6.52
CA PRO A 189 14.58 -19.79 6.96
C PRO A 189 15.82 -18.92 6.80
N PRO A 190 16.83 -19.06 7.66
CA PRO A 190 18.04 -18.26 7.58
C PRO A 190 18.82 -18.51 6.29
N HIS A 191 19.34 -17.43 5.72
CA HIS A 191 20.24 -17.44 4.58
C HIS A 191 21.67 -17.23 5.08
N ILE A 192 22.60 -18.03 4.58
CA ILE A 192 24.04 -17.87 4.86
C ILE A 192 24.70 -17.35 3.59
N HIS A 193 25.46 -16.28 3.73
CA HIS A 193 26.21 -15.61 2.68
C HIS A 193 27.71 -15.64 2.97
N ILE A 194 28.51 -15.50 1.92
CA ILE A 194 29.91 -15.11 2.06
C ILE A 194 29.95 -13.57 2.13
N TYR A 195 30.64 -13.06 3.12
CA TYR A 195 30.94 -11.64 3.29
C TYR A 195 32.42 -11.43 2.95
N ALA A 196 32.67 -10.60 1.93
CA ALA A 196 33.99 -10.25 1.44
C ALA A 196 33.99 -8.80 0.95
N ASP A 197 35.08 -8.07 1.12
CA ASP A 197 35.26 -6.69 0.66
C ASP A 197 34.08 -5.77 1.03
N ASP A 198 33.62 -5.84 2.28
CA ASP A 198 32.49 -5.11 2.85
C ASP A 198 31.12 -5.36 2.17
N ASN A 199 31.01 -6.46 1.43
CA ASN A 199 29.77 -6.83 0.73
C ASN A 199 29.35 -8.28 0.99
N LEU A 200 28.03 -8.50 1.07
CA LEU A 200 27.44 -9.85 1.04
C LEU A 200 27.43 -10.38 -0.40
N SER A 201 27.75 -11.66 -0.56
CA SER A 201 27.59 -12.35 -1.86
C SER A 201 26.14 -12.32 -2.32
N LYS A 202 25.92 -12.25 -3.63
CA LYS A 202 24.57 -12.43 -4.20
C LYS A 202 24.08 -13.86 -4.04
N GLU A 203 24.99 -14.83 -4.13
CA GLU A 203 24.71 -16.23 -3.88
C GLU A 203 24.61 -16.48 -2.38
N HIS A 204 23.69 -17.34 -1.96
CA HIS A 204 23.46 -17.73 -0.60
C HIS A 204 22.95 -19.17 -0.55
N ILE A 205 23.07 -19.78 0.63
CA ILE A 205 22.48 -21.08 0.93
C ILE A 205 21.41 -20.91 2.02
N ILE A 206 20.40 -21.78 1.99
CA ILE A 206 19.31 -21.82 2.96
C ILE A 206 19.54 -23.05 3.85
N ILE A 207 19.58 -22.83 5.16
CA ILE A 207 19.65 -23.89 6.17
C ILE A 207 18.34 -23.91 6.93
N LYS A 208 17.71 -25.08 7.01
CA LYS A 208 16.41 -25.26 7.67
C LYS A 208 16.51 -26.09 8.92
N GLU A 209 17.43 -27.05 8.93
CA GLU A 209 17.58 -27.99 10.03
C GLU A 209 19.00 -28.53 10.15
N LYS A 210 19.25 -29.25 11.25
CA LYS A 210 20.51 -29.97 11.47
C LYS A 210 20.71 -31.04 10.39
N GLY A 211 21.89 -31.10 9.82
CA GLY A 211 22.28 -32.04 8.75
C GLY A 211 22.15 -31.46 7.36
N ASP A 212 21.48 -30.31 7.20
CA ASP A 212 21.46 -29.61 5.91
C ASP A 212 22.90 -29.28 5.49
N SER A 213 23.17 -29.44 4.19
CA SER A 213 24.45 -29.08 3.62
C SER A 213 24.28 -28.50 2.19
N ALA A 214 25.14 -27.56 1.84
CA ALA A 214 25.16 -26.96 0.51
C ALA A 214 26.54 -26.39 0.22
N THR A 215 26.81 -26.10 -1.07
CA THR A 215 28.06 -25.47 -1.48
C THR A 215 27.82 -24.00 -1.80
N LEU A 216 28.68 -23.14 -1.26
CA LEU A 216 28.67 -21.69 -1.52
C LEU A 216 30.10 -21.26 -1.94
N GLY A 217 30.25 -20.86 -3.18
CA GLY A 217 31.56 -20.68 -3.80
C GLY A 217 32.37 -21.96 -3.79
N LYS A 218 33.58 -21.95 -3.19
CA LYS A 218 34.43 -23.15 -3.04
C LYS A 218 34.15 -23.94 -1.75
N TRP A 219 33.30 -23.41 -0.85
CA TRP A 219 33.08 -23.97 0.47
C TRP A 219 31.88 -24.90 0.50
N HIS A 220 32.07 -26.12 0.94
CA HIS A 220 30.99 -27.04 1.30
C HIS A 220 30.64 -26.81 2.76
N ILE A 221 29.39 -26.39 3.03
CA ILE A 221 28.90 -25.98 4.36
C ILE A 221 27.89 -27.01 4.85
N GLU A 222 28.15 -27.58 6.03
CA GLU A 222 27.27 -28.56 6.69
C GLU A 222 26.77 -27.98 8.02
N CYS A 223 25.47 -28.05 8.27
CA CYS A 223 24.84 -27.66 9.53
C CYS A 223 25.01 -28.77 10.58
N LYS A 224 25.82 -28.54 11.59
CA LYS A 224 26.06 -29.50 12.72
C LYS A 224 25.00 -29.35 13.81
N GLU A 225 24.52 -28.13 14.04
CA GLU A 225 23.49 -27.84 15.02
C GLU A 225 22.67 -26.62 14.56
N TYR A 226 21.35 -26.68 14.73
CA TYR A 226 20.43 -25.60 14.42
C TYR A 226 19.64 -25.25 15.67
N LEU A 227 19.73 -24.00 16.11
CA LEU A 227 18.99 -23.46 17.24
C LEU A 227 18.13 -22.30 16.79
N GLU A 228 16.83 -22.50 16.75
CA GLU A 228 15.86 -21.43 16.39
C GLU A 228 15.83 -20.33 17.46
N MET A 229 16.00 -20.71 18.72
CA MET A 229 15.99 -19.85 19.89
C MET A 229 17.27 -20.06 20.69
N ALA A 230 18.23 -19.18 20.51
CA ALA A 230 19.56 -19.29 21.15
C ALA A 230 20.01 -17.95 21.73
N GLY A 231 20.92 -18.04 22.66
CA GLY A 231 21.66 -16.91 23.18
C GLY A 231 23.10 -17.32 23.52
N CYS A 232 23.99 -16.33 23.56
CA CYS A 232 25.38 -16.55 24.05
C CYS A 232 25.68 -15.58 25.20
N LYS A 233 26.57 -15.97 26.09
CA LYS A 233 27.06 -15.07 27.14
C LYS A 233 28.01 -14.04 26.51
N PRO A 234 28.05 -12.81 27.04
CA PRO A 234 29.03 -11.83 26.60
C PRO A 234 30.48 -12.39 26.71
N GLY A 235 31.20 -12.30 25.58
CA GLY A 235 32.58 -12.85 25.50
C GLY A 235 32.69 -14.36 25.24
N ASP A 236 31.57 -15.09 25.18
CA ASP A 236 31.52 -16.50 24.77
C ASP A 236 31.21 -16.60 23.27
N SER A 237 31.75 -17.63 22.61
CA SER A 237 31.42 -17.94 21.21
C SER A 237 30.42 -19.12 21.08
N LEU A 238 29.98 -19.68 22.22
CA LEU A 238 29.10 -20.84 22.28
C LEU A 238 27.62 -20.39 22.43
N TYR A 239 26.80 -20.67 21.46
CA TYR A 239 25.36 -20.50 21.55
C TYR A 239 24.70 -21.69 22.23
N ARG A 240 23.68 -21.42 23.03
CA ARG A 240 22.90 -22.44 23.75
C ARG A 240 21.41 -22.18 23.56
N PRO A 241 20.56 -23.23 23.58
CA PRO A 241 19.13 -23.06 23.59
C PRO A 241 18.70 -22.12 24.71
N MET A 242 17.88 -21.12 24.37
CA MET A 242 17.44 -20.11 25.33
C MET A 242 16.01 -19.69 25.00
N ASN A 243 15.07 -19.94 25.90
CA ASN A 243 13.69 -19.46 25.77
C ASN A 243 13.51 -18.16 26.56
N HIS A 244 14.00 -17.08 26.00
CA HIS A 244 13.98 -15.74 26.61
C HIS A 244 13.82 -14.68 25.56
N VAL A 245 13.22 -13.53 25.96
CA VAL A 245 13.12 -12.33 25.10
C VAL A 245 14.53 -11.95 24.60
N GLY A 246 14.65 -11.75 23.30
CA GLY A 246 15.91 -11.46 22.64
C GLY A 246 16.67 -12.68 22.13
N ALA A 247 16.23 -13.91 22.40
CA ALA A 247 16.84 -15.09 21.77
C ALA A 247 16.83 -14.95 20.24
N THR A 248 17.87 -15.46 19.60
CA THR A 248 18.10 -15.36 18.15
C THR A 248 18.33 -16.72 17.53
N THR A 249 18.23 -16.83 16.22
CA THR A 249 18.62 -18.03 15.50
C THR A 249 20.14 -18.13 15.46
N ALA A 250 20.68 -19.31 15.78
CA ALA A 250 22.11 -19.60 15.69
C ALA A 250 22.34 -20.98 15.07
N ILE A 251 23.32 -21.08 14.20
CA ILE A 251 23.65 -22.28 13.46
C ILE A 251 25.15 -22.61 13.68
N HIS A 252 25.44 -23.81 14.13
CA HIS A 252 26.81 -24.33 14.16
C HIS A 252 27.11 -25.02 12.83
N VAL A 253 28.08 -24.49 12.10
CA VAL A 253 28.41 -24.98 10.76
C VAL A 253 29.84 -25.50 10.72
N ARG A 254 30.06 -26.51 9.85
CA ARG A 254 31.36 -26.93 9.38
C ARG A 254 31.51 -26.52 7.93
N ALA A 255 32.56 -25.77 7.61
CA ALA A 255 32.87 -25.36 6.24
C ALA A 255 34.17 -26.04 5.79
N THR A 256 34.16 -26.70 4.63
CA THR A 256 35.30 -27.44 4.07
C THR A 256 35.59 -26.99 2.65
N ALA A 257 36.88 -26.80 2.30
CA ALA A 257 37.33 -26.51 0.95
C ALA A 257 38.72 -27.14 0.73
N GLY A 258 38.79 -28.25 -0.03
CA GLY A 258 40.00 -29.02 -0.20
C GLY A 258 40.51 -29.58 1.13
N SER A 259 41.71 -29.17 1.62
CA SER A 259 42.26 -29.54 2.92
C SER A 259 41.78 -28.66 4.08
N ASP A 260 41.20 -27.53 3.79
CA ASP A 260 40.83 -26.55 4.80
C ASP A 260 39.49 -26.92 5.43
N THR A 261 39.43 -26.88 6.74
CA THR A 261 38.23 -27.15 7.54
C THR A 261 38.14 -26.17 8.68
N VAL A 262 36.99 -25.53 8.84
CA VAL A 262 36.72 -24.64 9.95
C VAL A 262 35.30 -24.88 10.48
N GLU A 263 35.10 -24.73 11.77
CA GLU A 263 33.83 -24.90 12.45
C GLU A 263 33.56 -23.72 13.37
N GLY A 264 32.28 -23.35 13.49
CA GLY A 264 31.87 -22.33 14.43
C GLY A 264 30.40 -21.96 14.30
N TRP A 265 30.01 -21.07 15.18
CA TRP A 265 28.63 -20.55 15.23
C TRP A 265 28.45 -19.31 14.35
N ILE A 266 27.31 -19.26 13.66
CA ILE A 266 26.85 -18.13 12.90
C ILE A 266 25.48 -17.73 13.43
N SER A 267 25.24 -16.43 13.64
CA SER A 267 23.96 -15.90 14.09
C SER A 267 23.72 -14.51 13.54
N CYS A 268 22.46 -14.20 13.18
CA CYS A 268 22.05 -12.86 12.80
C CYS A 268 21.98 -11.87 13.97
N GLY A 269 22.07 -12.37 15.21
CA GLY A 269 21.88 -11.57 16.41
C GLY A 269 20.43 -11.12 16.61
N SER A 270 20.23 -10.32 17.66
CA SER A 270 18.94 -9.71 18.01
C SER A 270 19.17 -8.31 18.60
N HIS A 271 18.13 -7.70 19.17
CA HIS A 271 18.27 -6.45 19.91
C HIS A 271 19.02 -6.59 21.25
N ILE A 272 19.22 -7.81 21.72
CA ILE A 272 19.97 -8.11 22.98
C ILE A 272 21.31 -8.76 22.69
N PHE A 273 21.32 -9.77 21.80
CA PHE A 273 22.53 -10.55 21.50
C PHE A 273 23.18 -10.08 20.21
N PRO A 274 24.50 -9.86 20.19
CA PRO A 274 25.22 -9.54 18.96
C PRO A 274 25.14 -10.70 17.97
N GLY A 275 25.24 -10.40 16.68
CA GLY A 275 25.43 -11.42 15.65
C GLY A 275 26.84 -12.00 15.70
N SER A 276 27.02 -13.17 15.09
CA SER A 276 28.33 -13.82 14.91
C SER A 276 28.49 -14.27 13.46
N ALA A 277 29.72 -14.17 12.96
CA ALA A 277 30.16 -14.68 11.68
C ALA A 277 31.33 -15.60 11.84
N LEU A 278 31.49 -16.59 10.95
CA LEU A 278 32.57 -17.54 10.95
C LEU A 278 33.66 -17.08 9.98
N GLN A 279 34.87 -16.82 10.51
CA GLN A 279 36.02 -16.47 9.71
C GLN A 279 36.53 -17.70 8.92
N LEU A 280 36.74 -17.51 7.62
CA LEU A 280 37.27 -18.52 6.73
C LEU A 280 38.79 -18.32 6.54
N PRO A 281 39.56 -19.40 6.28
CA PRO A 281 41.04 -19.34 6.10
C PRO A 281 41.50 -18.42 4.98
N ASP A 282 40.64 -18.12 3.98
CA ASP A 282 40.93 -17.22 2.87
C ASP A 282 40.64 -15.75 3.16
N GLY A 283 40.33 -15.40 4.42
CA GLY A 283 40.03 -14.05 4.85
C GLY A 283 38.56 -13.62 4.66
N GLN A 284 37.74 -14.42 3.98
CA GLN A 284 36.29 -14.21 3.90
C GLN A 284 35.58 -14.60 5.20
N MET A 285 34.31 -14.28 5.33
CA MET A 285 33.47 -14.70 6.46
C MET A 285 32.15 -15.30 5.98
N LEU A 286 31.68 -16.33 6.68
CA LEU A 286 30.29 -16.78 6.55
C LEU A 286 29.44 -15.98 7.53
N ALA A 287 28.43 -15.32 7.01
CA ALA A 287 27.54 -14.44 7.76
C ALA A 287 26.07 -14.77 7.50
N MET A 288 25.25 -14.59 8.55
CA MET A 288 23.80 -14.68 8.49
C MET A 288 23.24 -13.29 8.68
N PRO A 289 22.71 -12.65 7.65
CA PRO A 289 21.96 -11.40 7.80
C PRO A 289 20.67 -11.63 8.60
N ARG A 290 20.01 -10.54 9.01
CA ARG A 290 18.69 -10.65 9.65
C ARG A 290 17.74 -11.38 8.74
N ARG A 291 16.94 -12.28 9.31
CA ARG A 291 15.98 -13.09 8.56
C ARG A 291 14.89 -12.20 7.96
N GLU A 292 14.49 -12.53 6.75
CA GLU A 292 13.38 -11.85 6.09
C GLU A 292 12.05 -12.22 6.73
N VAL A 293 11.20 -11.22 6.89
CA VAL A 293 9.87 -11.39 7.49
C VAL A 293 8.93 -12.00 6.46
N LYS A 294 8.33 -13.13 6.80
CA LYS A 294 7.32 -13.80 5.97
C LYS A 294 5.92 -13.29 6.28
N LYS A 295 5.58 -13.14 7.55
CA LYS A 295 4.28 -12.70 8.03
C LYS A 295 4.41 -12.15 9.43
N TYR A 296 3.62 -11.14 9.75
CA TYR A 296 3.40 -10.72 11.13
C TYR A 296 1.91 -10.49 11.38
N LEU A 297 1.52 -10.72 12.62
CA LEU A 297 0.14 -10.76 13.08
C LEU A 297 0.05 -10.05 14.42
N SER A 298 -0.94 -9.19 14.57
CA SER A 298 -1.32 -8.59 15.85
C SER A 298 -2.68 -9.11 16.29
N GLN A 299 -2.71 -9.74 17.47
CA GLN A 299 -3.95 -10.07 18.14
C GLN A 299 -4.40 -8.87 18.97
N VAL A 300 -5.54 -8.32 18.63
CA VAL A 300 -6.05 -7.12 19.27
C VAL A 300 -7.46 -7.32 19.82
N GLU A 301 -7.72 -6.63 20.90
CA GLU A 301 -9.05 -6.40 21.45
C GLU A 301 -9.49 -4.99 21.06
N VAL A 302 -10.66 -4.85 20.45
CA VAL A 302 -11.24 -3.56 20.06
C VAL A 302 -12.54 -3.36 20.83
N SER A 303 -12.62 -2.25 21.56
CA SER A 303 -13.80 -1.86 22.34
C SER A 303 -14.52 -0.69 21.67
N THR A 304 -15.82 -0.82 21.46
CA THR A 304 -16.70 0.24 20.96
C THR A 304 -17.90 0.38 21.88
N GLY A 305 -17.88 1.38 22.76
CA GLY A 305 -18.84 1.44 23.89
C GLY A 305 -18.71 0.20 24.77
N ASP A 306 -19.81 -0.53 24.96
CA ASP A 306 -19.86 -1.75 25.77
C ASP A 306 -19.50 -3.02 24.98
N GLU A 307 -19.34 -2.93 23.67
CA GLU A 307 -19.03 -4.10 22.82
C GLU A 307 -17.51 -4.29 22.70
N ILE A 308 -17.04 -5.51 23.00
CA ILE A 308 -15.64 -5.90 22.89
C ILE A 308 -15.52 -7.02 21.85
N LYS A 309 -14.63 -6.83 20.87
CA LYS A 309 -14.33 -7.82 19.83
C LYS A 309 -12.83 -8.09 19.76
N ASN A 310 -12.48 -9.36 19.54
CA ASN A 310 -11.10 -9.76 19.27
C ASN A 310 -10.88 -9.92 17.76
N PHE A 311 -9.72 -9.47 17.27
CA PHE A 311 -9.32 -9.58 15.88
C PHE A 311 -7.87 -10.01 15.77
N ASP A 312 -7.62 -10.82 14.74
CA ASP A 312 -6.29 -11.13 14.26
C ASP A 312 -6.01 -10.26 13.03
N ILE A 313 -5.19 -9.22 13.19
CA ILE A 313 -4.87 -8.27 12.13
C ILE A 313 -3.50 -8.61 11.56
N ALA A 314 -3.46 -8.92 10.26
CA ALA A 314 -2.23 -9.17 9.52
C ALA A 314 -2.15 -8.26 8.29
N VAL A 315 -1.00 -8.24 7.64
CA VAL A 315 -0.85 -7.58 6.33
C VAL A 315 -1.87 -8.18 5.36
N ASN A 316 -2.62 -7.32 4.67
CA ASN A 316 -3.72 -7.67 3.75
C ASN A 316 -4.96 -8.34 4.39
N SER A 317 -5.03 -8.41 5.73
CA SER A 317 -6.20 -8.92 6.47
C SER A 317 -6.62 -7.91 7.53
N PRO A 318 -7.27 -6.79 7.14
CA PRO A 318 -7.69 -5.76 8.06
C PRO A 318 -8.90 -6.17 8.88
N ALA A 319 -9.01 -5.64 10.10
CA ALA A 319 -10.25 -5.66 10.86
C ALA A 319 -11.20 -4.55 10.39
N THR A 320 -12.51 -4.78 10.52
CA THR A 320 -13.53 -3.77 10.20
C THR A 320 -14.38 -3.49 11.43
N ILE A 321 -14.46 -2.23 11.83
CA ILE A 321 -15.24 -1.72 12.95
C ILE A 321 -16.11 -0.56 12.46
N GLY A 322 -17.40 -0.82 12.29
CA GLY A 322 -18.30 0.15 11.69
C GLY A 322 -17.82 0.60 10.31
N ALA A 323 -17.57 1.88 10.14
CA ALA A 323 -17.05 2.45 8.88
C ALA A 323 -15.50 2.48 8.79
N TRP A 324 -14.81 2.01 9.83
CA TRP A 324 -13.34 1.99 9.88
C TRP A 324 -12.77 0.64 9.51
N LYS A 325 -11.66 0.66 8.78
CA LYS A 325 -10.79 -0.48 8.54
C LYS A 325 -9.45 -0.26 9.22
N ILE A 326 -9.00 -1.27 9.95
CA ILE A 326 -7.76 -1.23 10.73
C ILE A 326 -6.77 -2.17 10.05
N TYR A 327 -5.73 -1.59 9.46
CA TYR A 327 -4.67 -2.31 8.76
C TYR A 327 -3.43 -2.41 9.64
N GLN A 328 -2.77 -3.54 9.62
CA GLN A 328 -1.43 -3.67 10.19
C GLN A 328 -0.43 -2.94 9.28
N SER A 329 0.22 -1.89 9.79
CA SER A 329 1.17 -1.09 9.01
C SER A 329 2.62 -1.22 9.45
N GLY A 330 2.87 -1.61 10.71
CA GLY A 330 4.22 -1.74 11.22
C GLY A 330 4.32 -2.36 12.61
N TYR A 331 5.54 -2.50 13.06
CA TYR A 331 5.93 -2.98 14.39
C TYR A 331 7.32 -2.45 14.75
N ASP A 332 7.85 -2.71 15.95
CA ASP A 332 9.22 -2.35 16.32
C ASP A 332 10.24 -3.27 15.61
N ASN A 333 10.75 -2.82 14.46
CA ASN A 333 11.72 -3.54 13.66
C ASN A 333 13.04 -3.83 14.40
N ALA A 334 13.40 -3.01 15.37
CA ALA A 334 14.63 -3.23 16.16
C ALA A 334 14.53 -4.49 17.02
N ARG A 335 13.34 -4.72 17.60
CA ARG A 335 13.04 -5.91 18.39
C ARG A 335 12.64 -7.13 17.57
N GLY A 336 12.21 -6.93 16.32
CA GLY A 336 11.78 -8.00 15.42
C GLY A 336 10.65 -8.86 16.02
N ARG A 337 10.86 -10.19 16.12
CA ARG A 337 9.88 -11.13 16.71
C ARG A 337 9.54 -10.85 18.18
N TRP A 338 10.36 -10.04 18.85
CA TRP A 338 10.17 -9.63 20.24
C TRP A 338 9.51 -8.27 20.36
N SER A 339 8.93 -7.76 19.29
CA SER A 339 8.19 -6.51 19.34
C SER A 339 7.03 -6.59 20.32
N THR A 340 6.93 -5.60 21.18
CA THR A 340 5.80 -5.37 22.08
C THR A 340 4.92 -4.23 21.59
N THR A 341 5.20 -3.73 20.38
CA THR A 341 4.44 -2.64 19.79
C THR A 341 3.92 -3.02 18.41
N SER A 342 2.74 -2.53 18.06
CA SER A 342 2.18 -2.62 16.72
C SER A 342 1.67 -1.26 16.27
N THR A 343 1.88 -0.96 15.00
CA THR A 343 1.38 0.25 14.37
C THR A 343 0.26 -0.13 13.42
N PHE A 344 -0.87 0.55 13.58
CA PHE A 344 -2.07 0.35 12.77
C PHE A 344 -2.35 1.60 11.95
N GLU A 345 -2.81 1.40 10.72
CA GLU A 345 -3.41 2.44 9.91
C GLU A 345 -4.93 2.26 9.92
N CYS A 346 -5.62 3.18 10.58
CA CYS A 346 -7.07 3.21 10.68
C CYS A 346 -7.63 4.10 9.58
N VAL A 347 -8.39 3.53 8.66
CA VAL A 347 -8.93 4.24 7.48
C VAL A 347 -10.45 4.20 7.51
N LYS A 348 -11.06 5.37 7.36
CA LYS A 348 -12.49 5.52 7.09
C LYS A 348 -12.65 6.15 5.71
N ASP A 349 -13.38 5.47 4.83
CA ASP A 349 -13.67 5.95 3.48
C ASP A 349 -15.13 5.64 3.15
N SER A 350 -15.98 6.65 3.26
CA SER A 350 -17.42 6.53 3.05
C SER A 350 -17.81 6.25 1.59
N TRP A 351 -16.93 6.55 0.63
CA TRP A 351 -17.15 6.37 -0.79
C TRP A 351 -16.59 5.04 -1.33
N GLN A 352 -15.82 4.32 -0.52
CA GLN A 352 -15.20 3.05 -0.91
C GLN A 352 -16.22 2.00 -1.40
N PRO A 353 -17.41 1.80 -0.77
CA PRO A 353 -18.39 0.84 -1.27
C PRO A 353 -18.87 1.16 -2.69
N ALA A 354 -19.12 2.45 -3.00
CA ALA A 354 -19.53 2.88 -4.34
C ALA A 354 -18.43 2.63 -5.37
N THR A 355 -17.17 2.92 -5.01
CA THR A 355 -16.00 2.66 -5.86
C THR A 355 -15.84 1.18 -6.15
N HIS A 356 -15.94 0.31 -5.14
CA HIS A 356 -15.86 -1.14 -5.31
C HIS A 356 -16.99 -1.68 -6.19
N ALA A 357 -18.23 -1.26 -5.96
CA ALA A 357 -19.36 -1.66 -6.79
C ALA A 357 -19.15 -1.27 -8.28
N ALA A 358 -18.65 -0.04 -8.51
CA ALA A 358 -18.35 0.43 -9.85
C ALA A 358 -17.19 -0.37 -10.50
N MET A 359 -16.16 -0.73 -9.78
CA MET A 359 -15.07 -1.58 -10.29
C MET A 359 -15.58 -2.95 -10.72
N TRP A 360 -16.44 -3.60 -9.92
CA TRP A 360 -17.06 -4.87 -10.29
C TRP A 360 -17.96 -4.75 -11.51
N LEU A 361 -18.71 -3.62 -11.65
CA LEU A 361 -19.53 -3.37 -12.83
C LEU A 361 -18.69 -3.21 -14.10
N ILE A 362 -17.53 -2.52 -14.03
CA ILE A 362 -16.60 -2.42 -15.17
C ILE A 362 -16.09 -3.80 -15.56
N LEU A 363 -15.66 -4.61 -14.59
CA LEU A 363 -15.16 -5.95 -14.84
C LEU A 363 -16.24 -6.81 -15.51
N ALA A 364 -17.44 -6.86 -14.94
CA ALA A 364 -18.56 -7.62 -15.49
C ALA A 364 -18.94 -7.17 -16.91
N ALA A 365 -19.03 -5.85 -17.15
CA ALA A 365 -19.33 -5.29 -18.46
C ALA A 365 -18.21 -5.59 -19.48
N GLY A 366 -16.95 -5.57 -19.06
CA GLY A 366 -15.81 -5.95 -19.89
C GLY A 366 -15.86 -7.40 -20.32
N VAL A 367 -16.10 -8.31 -19.37
CA VAL A 367 -16.27 -9.74 -19.65
C VAL A 367 -17.43 -9.97 -20.62
N PHE A 368 -18.59 -9.33 -20.36
CA PHE A 368 -19.74 -9.44 -21.26
C PHE A 368 -19.45 -8.94 -22.68
N ALA A 369 -18.68 -7.84 -22.81
CA ALA A 369 -18.27 -7.30 -24.11
C ALA A 369 -17.45 -8.30 -24.94
N LEU A 370 -16.58 -9.10 -24.31
CA LEU A 370 -15.79 -10.13 -24.98
C LEU A 370 -16.69 -11.23 -25.58
N PHE A 371 -17.70 -11.67 -24.84
CA PHE A 371 -18.64 -12.70 -25.30
C PHE A 371 -19.60 -12.16 -26.37
N ALA A 372 -20.13 -10.95 -26.20
CA ALA A 372 -21.04 -10.33 -27.15
C ALA A 372 -20.42 -10.10 -28.54
N ASN A 373 -19.11 -9.85 -28.60
CA ASN A 373 -18.39 -9.69 -29.87
C ASN A 373 -18.08 -11.04 -30.55
N ARG A 374 -17.90 -12.13 -29.79
CA ARG A 374 -17.67 -13.46 -30.36
C ARG A 374 -18.90 -14.02 -31.09
N THR A 375 -20.10 -13.76 -30.58
CA THR A 375 -21.35 -14.22 -31.20
C THR A 375 -21.65 -13.52 -32.53
N LYS A 376 -21.23 -12.25 -32.71
CA LYS A 376 -21.36 -11.53 -34.00
C LYS A 376 -20.41 -12.03 -35.07
N LYS A 377 -19.21 -12.51 -34.68
CA LYS A 377 -18.18 -13.02 -35.63
C LYS A 377 -18.54 -14.42 -36.17
N LYS A 378 -19.38 -15.19 -35.45
CA LYS A 378 -19.87 -16.51 -35.90
C LYS A 378 -21.12 -16.43 -36.78
N ARG A 379 -21.74 -15.23 -36.92
CA ARG A 379 -22.95 -15.00 -37.74
C ARG A 379 -22.64 -14.28 -39.06
N LYS A 380 -21.39 -13.96 -39.38
CA LYS A 380 -20.87 -13.54 -40.67
C LYS A 380 -19.98 -14.65 -41.24
#